data_b3e1c26c41e9f7f694dad54c34796c5e
#
_entry.id   b3e1c26c41e9f7f694dad54c34796c5e
#
_cell.length_a   1.000
_cell.length_b   1.000
_cell.length_c   1.000
_cell.angle_alpha   90.00
_cell.angle_beta   90.00
_cell.angle_gamma   90.00
#
_symmetry.space_group_name_H-M   'P 1'
#
loop_
_entity.id
_entity.type
_entity.pdbx_description
1 polymer ?
#
loop_
_entity_poly.entity_id
_entity_poly.type
_entity_poly.pdbx_seq_one_letter_code
_entity_poly.pdbx_strand_id
1 'polypeptide(L)'
;MKNPTKSVIVANDIVGLGKVALSTALPVLSACQIEVIPLPTVLLSSHTGGFENISITKLNQATTGFLTQWNTINFSVDGLMTGYFNSQEQLHQIAEFAKQRKLAGFVDPIMADNGRLYAGYQQDFVTVMQQFCQNADVITPNITEAGLLADVPYLGEDYTRKDIEELLLRLKKFHNKHVILTGVSFEAGQIGLAHFNQQSGSITYHMSKAYPHHFFGTGDLLCAVLGAGYFHGLSLDKTAEVALDFIDKTLQLTLELKRDLKLGLCYEPYLLDLAIQMKHLKEEKE
;
A
#
# COMPACT_ATOMS: atom_id res chain seq x y z
N MET A 1 22.72 -19.05 -1.92
CA MET A 1 22.75 -18.42 -3.27
C MET A 1 22.20 -17.02 -3.12
N LYS A 2 22.85 -16.00 -3.67
CA LYS A 2 22.25 -14.66 -3.72
C LYS A 2 21.12 -14.70 -4.77
N ASN A 3 19.90 -14.33 -4.37
CA ASN A 3 18.83 -14.15 -5.31
C ASN A 3 19.19 -12.95 -6.22
N PRO A 4 19.12 -13.08 -7.56
CA PRO A 4 19.44 -11.96 -8.46
C PRO A 4 18.43 -10.81 -8.36
N THR A 5 17.25 -11.08 -7.82
CA THR A 5 16.18 -10.11 -7.60
C THR A 5 15.85 -9.98 -6.12
N LYS A 6 15.29 -8.85 -5.70
CA LYS A 6 14.71 -8.69 -4.37
C LYS A 6 13.47 -9.55 -4.23
N SER A 7 13.35 -10.28 -3.11
CA SER A 7 12.18 -11.11 -2.79
C SER A 7 11.40 -10.49 -1.65
N VAL A 8 10.09 -10.31 -1.82
CA VAL A 8 9.22 -9.64 -0.84
C VAL A 8 7.98 -10.51 -0.57
N ILE A 9 7.69 -10.77 0.69
CA ILE A 9 6.40 -11.35 1.08
C ILE A 9 5.34 -10.25 0.95
N VAL A 10 4.26 -10.54 0.24
CA VAL A 10 3.12 -9.62 0.12
C VAL A 10 1.89 -10.26 0.76
N ALA A 11 1.54 -9.77 1.96
CA ALA A 11 0.37 -10.20 2.71
C ALA A 11 -0.81 -9.27 2.42
N ASN A 12 -1.74 -9.72 1.58
CA ASN A 12 -2.91 -8.94 1.16
C ASN A 12 -4.04 -9.89 0.74
N ASP A 13 -5.26 -9.37 0.56
CA ASP A 13 -6.36 -10.17 0.04
C ASP A 13 -6.18 -10.51 -1.44
N ILE A 14 -6.82 -11.58 -1.86
CA ILE A 14 -6.92 -11.98 -3.26
C ILE A 14 -8.36 -11.79 -3.75
N VAL A 15 -8.51 -11.07 -4.84
CA VAL A 15 -9.82 -10.74 -5.44
C VAL A 15 -9.96 -11.42 -6.78
N GLY A 16 -11.08 -12.14 -6.98
CA GLY A 16 -11.37 -12.82 -8.24
C GLY A 16 -11.76 -11.86 -9.35
N LEU A 17 -12.72 -10.97 -9.09
CA LEU A 17 -13.18 -9.95 -10.04
C LEU A 17 -12.83 -8.55 -9.55
N GLY A 18 -12.17 -7.78 -10.39
CA GLY A 18 -11.63 -6.46 -10.06
C GLY A 18 -10.11 -6.48 -9.89
N LYS A 19 -9.48 -5.35 -10.18
CA LYS A 19 -8.02 -5.19 -10.16
C LYS A 19 -7.61 -4.37 -8.95
N VAL A 20 -7.51 -5.04 -7.83
CA VAL A 20 -7.12 -4.49 -6.52
C VAL A 20 -6.21 -5.48 -5.78
N ALA A 21 -5.67 -5.08 -4.68
CA ALA A 21 -4.96 -5.93 -3.73
C ALA A 21 -3.85 -6.80 -4.36
N LEU A 22 -3.75 -8.08 -4.01
CA LEU A 22 -2.73 -8.99 -4.51
C LEU A 22 -2.82 -9.20 -6.03
N SER A 23 -4.02 -9.16 -6.61
CA SER A 23 -4.22 -9.27 -8.05
C SER A 23 -3.57 -8.13 -8.83
N THR A 24 -3.41 -6.96 -8.21
CA THR A 24 -2.70 -5.80 -8.75
C THR A 24 -1.23 -5.78 -8.32
N ALA A 25 -0.93 -6.08 -7.07
CA ALA A 25 0.43 -6.03 -6.55
C ALA A 25 1.36 -7.03 -7.26
N LEU A 26 0.89 -8.24 -7.57
CA LEU A 26 1.67 -9.27 -8.24
C LEU A 26 2.27 -8.83 -9.60
N PRO A 27 1.48 -8.39 -10.60
CA PRO A 27 2.02 -7.97 -11.88
C PRO A 27 2.85 -6.69 -11.78
N VAL A 28 2.45 -5.72 -10.94
CA VAL A 28 3.14 -4.44 -10.80
C VAL A 28 4.51 -4.63 -10.15
N LEU A 29 4.60 -5.34 -9.03
CA LEU A 29 5.86 -5.63 -8.37
C LEU A 29 6.79 -6.46 -9.27
N SER A 30 6.25 -7.46 -10.00
CA SER A 30 7.03 -8.25 -10.95
C SER A 30 7.58 -7.40 -12.10
N ALA A 31 6.80 -6.46 -12.64
CA ALA A 31 7.27 -5.50 -13.64
C ALA A 31 8.41 -4.62 -13.09
N CYS A 32 8.34 -4.26 -11.80
CA CYS A 32 9.40 -3.54 -11.09
C CYS A 32 10.58 -4.42 -10.64
N GLN A 33 10.68 -5.67 -11.12
CA GLN A 33 11.77 -6.62 -10.80
C GLN A 33 11.83 -7.02 -9.31
N ILE A 34 10.68 -7.16 -8.67
CA ILE A 34 10.52 -7.76 -7.34
C ILE A 34 9.95 -9.17 -7.51
N GLU A 35 10.59 -10.15 -6.91
CA GLU A 35 10.02 -11.49 -6.74
C GLU A 35 9.00 -11.44 -5.61
N VAL A 36 7.74 -11.70 -5.92
CA VAL A 36 6.66 -11.68 -4.93
C VAL A 36 6.46 -13.06 -4.34
N ILE A 37 6.48 -13.15 -3.02
CA ILE A 37 6.08 -14.34 -2.24
C ILE A 37 4.68 -14.04 -1.68
N PRO A 38 3.60 -14.54 -2.33
CA PRO A 38 2.25 -14.18 -1.94
C PRO A 38 1.83 -14.88 -0.64
N LEU A 39 1.27 -14.09 0.28
CA LEU A 39 0.60 -14.57 1.51
C LEU A 39 -0.84 -14.08 1.51
N PRO A 40 -1.79 -14.82 0.90
CA PRO A 40 -3.18 -14.39 0.86
C PRO A 40 -3.81 -14.35 2.26
N THR A 41 -4.44 -13.21 2.61
CA THR A 41 -5.09 -13.00 3.91
C THR A 41 -6.59 -13.33 3.87
N VAL A 42 -7.23 -13.01 2.75
CA VAL A 42 -8.66 -13.24 2.48
C VAL A 42 -8.83 -13.59 1.01
N LEU A 43 -9.76 -14.47 0.69
CA LEU A 43 -10.20 -14.72 -0.68
C LEU A 43 -11.58 -14.09 -0.87
N LEU A 44 -11.70 -13.22 -1.86
CA LEU A 44 -12.92 -12.51 -2.22
C LEU A 44 -13.34 -12.83 -3.65
N SER A 45 -14.63 -13.08 -3.90
CA SER A 45 -15.12 -13.24 -5.26
C SER A 45 -15.01 -11.96 -6.10
N SER A 46 -15.17 -10.80 -5.44
CA SER A 46 -14.92 -9.45 -5.95
C SER A 46 -14.54 -8.54 -4.79
N HIS A 47 -13.94 -7.36 -5.05
CA HIS A 47 -13.65 -6.43 -3.97
C HIS A 47 -14.92 -5.86 -3.33
N THR A 48 -14.79 -5.33 -2.11
CA THR A 48 -15.93 -4.86 -1.31
C THR A 48 -16.52 -3.53 -1.78
N GLY A 49 -15.84 -2.82 -2.67
CA GLY A 49 -16.26 -1.52 -3.19
C GLY A 49 -17.20 -1.63 -4.38
N GLY A 50 -18.49 -1.46 -4.16
CA GLY A 50 -19.48 -1.36 -5.25
C GLY A 50 -20.03 -2.67 -5.78
N PHE A 51 -19.68 -3.82 -5.20
CA PHE A 51 -20.30 -5.12 -5.47
C PHE A 51 -21.15 -5.57 -4.27
N GLU A 52 -22.22 -6.31 -4.56
CA GLU A 52 -23.10 -6.90 -3.55
C GLU A 52 -22.94 -8.43 -3.50
N ASN A 53 -23.39 -9.04 -2.40
CA ASN A 53 -23.40 -10.51 -2.22
C ASN A 53 -22.05 -11.18 -2.47
N ILE A 54 -20.98 -10.56 -1.98
CA ILE A 54 -19.60 -11.02 -2.15
C ILE A 54 -19.38 -12.31 -1.37
N SER A 55 -18.79 -13.32 -2.00
CA SER A 55 -18.27 -14.50 -1.30
C SER A 55 -16.94 -14.13 -0.64
N ILE A 56 -16.85 -14.37 0.67
CA ILE A 56 -15.69 -14.05 1.50
C ILE A 56 -15.20 -15.32 2.19
N THR A 57 -13.96 -15.71 1.94
CA THR A 57 -13.32 -16.81 2.66
C THR A 57 -12.13 -16.29 3.45
N LYS A 58 -12.21 -16.37 4.78
CA LYS A 58 -11.11 -16.04 5.68
C LYS A 58 -10.01 -17.09 5.58
N LEU A 59 -8.76 -16.66 5.48
CA LEU A 59 -7.61 -17.55 5.30
C LEU A 59 -6.71 -17.66 6.55
N ASN A 60 -7.25 -17.44 7.76
CA ASN A 60 -6.48 -17.49 9.01
C ASN A 60 -5.71 -18.81 9.17
N GLN A 61 -6.38 -19.94 8.97
CA GLN A 61 -5.75 -21.26 9.08
C GLN A 61 -4.66 -21.46 8.01
N ALA A 62 -4.88 -20.97 6.79
CA ALA A 62 -3.88 -21.01 5.72
C ALA A 62 -2.67 -20.15 6.08
N THR A 63 -2.89 -18.92 6.58
CA THR A 63 -1.83 -18.03 7.06
C THR A 63 -0.97 -18.73 8.11
N THR A 64 -1.59 -19.32 9.12
CA THR A 64 -0.88 -20.08 10.17
C THR A 64 -0.05 -21.22 9.55
N GLY A 65 -0.63 -21.97 8.61
CA GLY A 65 0.03 -23.10 7.93
C GLY A 65 1.25 -22.63 7.11
N PHE A 66 1.10 -21.53 6.35
CA PHE A 66 2.21 -20.94 5.57
C PHE A 66 3.36 -20.50 6.47
N LEU A 67 3.08 -19.69 7.49
CA LEU A 67 4.10 -19.19 8.39
C LEU A 67 4.79 -20.31 9.18
N THR A 68 4.04 -21.32 9.61
CA THR A 68 4.59 -22.51 10.28
C THR A 68 5.56 -23.25 9.36
N GLN A 69 5.15 -23.54 8.13
CA GLN A 69 6.01 -24.24 7.17
C GLN A 69 7.22 -23.38 6.78
N TRP A 70 7.05 -22.08 6.55
CA TRP A 70 8.14 -21.17 6.22
C TRP A 70 9.18 -21.02 7.33
N ASN A 71 8.79 -21.20 8.60
CA ASN A 71 9.73 -21.22 9.72
C ASN A 71 10.65 -22.45 9.69
N THR A 72 10.26 -23.51 8.99
CA THR A 72 11.10 -24.73 8.83
C THR A 72 12.00 -24.66 7.60
N ILE A 73 11.78 -23.71 6.69
CA ILE A 73 12.52 -23.58 5.43
C ILE A 73 13.58 -22.48 5.56
N ASN A 74 14.80 -22.80 5.13
CA ASN A 74 15.86 -21.80 5.00
C ASN A 74 15.75 -21.11 3.64
N PHE A 75 15.07 -19.96 3.59
CA PHE A 75 15.00 -19.10 2.42
C PHE A 75 15.27 -17.64 2.83
N SER A 76 15.85 -16.88 1.90
CA SER A 76 16.07 -15.44 2.09
C SER A 76 14.89 -14.65 1.55
N VAL A 77 14.50 -13.61 2.27
CA VAL A 77 13.49 -12.64 1.87
C VAL A 77 13.93 -11.26 2.33
N ASP A 78 13.76 -10.25 1.47
CA ASP A 78 14.26 -8.89 1.72
C ASP A 78 13.28 -8.04 2.53
N GLY A 79 11.99 -8.40 2.54
CA GLY A 79 11.00 -7.64 3.30
C GLY A 79 9.59 -8.18 3.24
N LEU A 80 8.71 -7.45 3.89
CA LEU A 80 7.28 -7.69 4.00
C LEU A 80 6.52 -6.45 3.54
N MET A 81 5.60 -6.62 2.61
CA MET A 81 4.60 -5.63 2.23
C MET A 81 3.22 -6.12 2.65
N THR A 82 2.39 -5.24 3.19
CA THR A 82 1.05 -5.62 3.64
C THR A 82 -0.02 -4.68 3.13
N GLY A 83 -1.24 -5.21 2.98
CA GLY A 83 -2.45 -4.47 2.66
C GLY A 83 -3.60 -4.89 3.56
N TYR A 84 -4.73 -5.34 2.99
CA TYR A 84 -5.94 -5.63 3.71
C TYR A 84 -5.89 -6.92 4.54
N PHE A 85 -6.38 -6.83 5.78
CA PHE A 85 -6.61 -7.93 6.70
C PHE A 85 -8.03 -7.87 7.25
N ASN A 86 -8.66 -9.02 7.48
CA ASN A 86 -9.92 -9.07 8.21
C ASN A 86 -9.81 -9.80 9.55
N SER A 87 -8.60 -9.96 10.07
CA SER A 87 -8.31 -10.69 11.31
C SER A 87 -7.13 -10.09 12.07
N GLN A 88 -7.36 -9.72 13.32
CA GLN A 88 -6.30 -9.31 14.24
C GLN A 88 -5.28 -10.43 14.48
N GLU A 89 -5.74 -11.67 14.50
CA GLU A 89 -4.87 -12.84 14.65
C GLU A 89 -3.82 -12.94 13.53
N GLN A 90 -4.22 -12.70 12.26
CA GLN A 90 -3.29 -12.66 11.14
C GLN A 90 -2.24 -11.55 11.33
N LEU A 91 -2.66 -10.34 11.74
CA LEU A 91 -1.74 -9.24 12.01
C LEU A 91 -0.70 -9.63 13.07
N HIS A 92 -1.12 -10.24 14.18
CA HIS A 92 -0.20 -10.69 15.23
C HIS A 92 0.78 -11.76 14.73
N GLN A 93 0.30 -12.78 14.02
CA GLN A 93 1.14 -13.86 13.48
C GLN A 93 2.18 -13.33 12.48
N ILE A 94 1.78 -12.43 11.59
CA ILE A 94 2.65 -11.85 10.57
C ILE A 94 3.66 -10.88 11.21
N ALA A 95 3.23 -10.08 12.21
CA ALA A 95 4.13 -9.21 12.97
C ALA A 95 5.24 -10.01 13.66
N GLU A 96 4.87 -11.11 14.33
CA GLU A 96 5.84 -11.98 15.00
C GLU A 96 6.81 -12.64 14.01
N PHE A 97 6.30 -13.14 12.88
CA PHE A 97 7.12 -13.71 11.81
C PHE A 97 8.11 -12.68 11.23
N ALA A 98 7.63 -11.47 10.95
CA ALA A 98 8.46 -10.39 10.42
C ALA A 98 9.57 -9.98 11.42
N LYS A 99 9.22 -9.89 12.71
CA LYS A 99 10.16 -9.58 13.79
C LYS A 99 11.24 -10.65 13.93
N GLN A 100 10.86 -11.94 13.96
CA GLN A 100 11.80 -13.06 14.08
C GLN A 100 12.81 -13.08 12.92
N ARG A 101 12.38 -12.74 11.72
CA ARG A 101 13.22 -12.70 10.52
C ARG A 101 13.85 -11.33 10.24
N LYS A 102 13.56 -10.32 11.07
CA LYS A 102 14.04 -8.93 10.93
C LYS A 102 13.76 -8.34 9.55
N LEU A 103 12.53 -8.55 9.06
CA LEU A 103 12.12 -8.09 7.74
C LEU A 103 11.91 -6.58 7.75
N ALA A 104 12.37 -5.91 6.69
CA ALA A 104 11.97 -4.55 6.39
C ALA A 104 10.47 -4.50 6.09
N GLY A 105 9.72 -3.62 6.74
CA GLY A 105 8.25 -3.55 6.63
C GLY A 105 7.78 -2.35 5.81
N PHE A 106 6.95 -2.61 4.79
CA PHE A 106 6.17 -1.61 4.07
C PHE A 106 4.69 -1.90 4.30
N VAL A 107 4.01 -1.05 5.08
CA VAL A 107 2.65 -1.31 5.58
C VAL A 107 1.67 -0.30 5.01
N ASP A 108 0.69 -0.79 4.27
CA ASP A 108 -0.53 -0.07 3.95
C ASP A 108 -1.58 -0.42 5.03
N PRO A 109 -1.93 0.54 5.92
CA PRO A 109 -2.77 0.24 7.09
C PRO A 109 -4.26 0.25 6.75
N ILE A 110 -4.65 -0.47 5.72
CA ILE A 110 -6.02 -0.50 5.18
C ILE A 110 -7.04 -0.84 6.26
N MET A 111 -7.78 0.15 6.74
CA MET A 111 -8.83 -0.04 7.75
C MET A 111 -9.98 0.97 7.67
N ALA A 112 -9.81 2.09 6.99
CA ALA A 112 -10.78 3.18 6.99
C ALA A 112 -10.66 4.07 5.77
N ASP A 113 -11.74 4.76 5.43
CA ASP A 113 -11.76 5.83 4.43
C ASP A 113 -12.90 6.81 4.71
N ASN A 114 -12.77 8.07 4.25
CA ASN A 114 -13.78 9.13 4.40
C ASN A 114 -14.31 9.28 5.83
N GLY A 115 -13.40 9.24 6.81
CA GLY A 115 -13.70 9.40 8.23
C GLY A 115 -14.36 8.20 8.91
N ARG A 116 -14.43 7.03 8.24
CA ARG A 116 -15.13 5.85 8.74
C ARG A 116 -14.31 4.58 8.59
N LEU A 117 -14.37 3.73 9.62
CA LEU A 117 -13.86 2.37 9.53
C LEU A 117 -14.62 1.56 8.49
N TYR A 118 -13.95 0.68 7.78
CA TYR A 118 -14.60 -0.27 6.89
C TYR A 118 -15.50 -1.23 7.66
N ALA A 119 -16.51 -1.76 6.97
CA ALA A 119 -17.47 -2.69 7.57
C ALA A 119 -16.77 -3.89 8.21
N GLY A 120 -17.13 -4.19 9.46
CA GLY A 120 -16.57 -5.29 10.24
C GLY A 120 -15.36 -4.93 11.11
N TYR A 121 -14.80 -3.73 10.99
CA TYR A 121 -13.76 -3.24 11.89
C TYR A 121 -14.36 -2.45 13.07
N GLN A 122 -13.68 -2.54 14.20
CA GLN A 122 -13.99 -1.82 15.43
C GLN A 122 -12.73 -1.15 15.96
N GLN A 123 -12.84 -0.37 17.03
CA GLN A 123 -11.73 0.39 17.61
C GLN A 123 -10.57 -0.49 18.10
N ASP A 124 -10.84 -1.71 18.52
CA ASP A 124 -9.79 -2.68 18.89
C ASP A 124 -8.88 -3.04 17.71
N PHE A 125 -9.42 -3.12 16.48
CA PHE A 125 -8.62 -3.33 15.28
C PHE A 125 -7.65 -2.17 15.04
N VAL A 126 -8.08 -0.92 15.29
CA VAL A 126 -7.20 0.26 15.18
C VAL A 126 -6.01 0.14 16.11
N THR A 127 -6.25 -0.29 17.36
CA THR A 127 -5.16 -0.48 18.35
C THR A 127 -4.14 -1.53 17.87
N VAL A 128 -4.62 -2.64 17.32
CA VAL A 128 -3.71 -3.67 16.75
C VAL A 128 -2.95 -3.15 15.54
N MET A 129 -3.62 -2.38 14.65
CA MET A 129 -2.96 -1.78 13.50
C MET A 129 -1.91 -0.73 13.92
N GLN A 130 -2.17 0.08 14.95
CA GLN A 130 -1.18 0.98 15.53
C GLN A 130 0.08 0.23 15.97
N GLN A 131 -0.09 -0.89 16.70
CA GLN A 131 1.03 -1.74 17.14
C GLN A 131 1.77 -2.36 15.95
N PHE A 132 1.05 -2.76 14.90
CA PHE A 132 1.64 -3.30 13.68
C PHE A 132 2.49 -2.25 12.95
N CYS A 133 1.96 -1.04 12.79
CA CYS A 133 2.66 0.08 12.15
C CYS A 133 3.93 0.51 12.88
N GLN A 134 4.04 0.33 14.21
CA GLN A 134 5.25 0.64 14.97
C GLN A 134 6.47 -0.18 14.53
N ASN A 135 6.25 -1.34 13.94
CA ASN A 135 7.33 -2.24 13.51
C ASN A 135 7.65 -2.09 12.01
N ALA A 136 6.99 -1.17 11.30
CA ALA A 136 7.20 -0.92 9.88
C ALA A 136 8.31 0.12 9.65
N ASP A 137 9.02 -0.01 8.54
CA ASP A 137 9.94 1.03 8.06
C ASP A 137 9.17 2.13 7.31
N VAL A 138 8.15 1.76 6.56
CA VAL A 138 7.30 2.66 5.78
C VAL A 138 5.84 2.37 6.07
N ILE A 139 5.04 3.41 6.27
CA ILE A 139 3.58 3.32 6.34
C ILE A 139 2.94 4.25 5.31
N THR A 140 1.81 3.81 4.71
CA THR A 140 1.13 4.55 3.62
C THR A 140 -0.34 4.87 3.94
N PRO A 141 -0.65 5.49 5.11
CA PRO A 141 -2.02 5.77 5.47
C PRO A 141 -2.67 6.80 4.54
N ASN A 142 -3.98 6.68 4.32
CA ASN A 142 -4.79 7.81 3.87
C ASN A 142 -5.07 8.77 5.05
N ILE A 143 -5.73 9.93 4.79
CA ILE A 143 -5.98 10.95 5.81
C ILE A 143 -6.83 10.42 6.98
N THR A 144 -7.80 9.53 6.70
CA THR A 144 -8.63 8.90 7.74
C THR A 144 -7.79 7.98 8.63
N GLU A 145 -7.02 7.11 8.01
CA GLU A 145 -6.15 6.16 8.69
C GLU A 145 -5.06 6.87 9.50
N ALA A 146 -4.48 7.93 8.93
CA ALA A 146 -3.51 8.76 9.63
C ALA A 146 -4.11 9.40 10.89
N GLY A 147 -5.35 9.88 10.83
CA GLY A 147 -6.08 10.38 11.99
C GLY A 147 -6.29 9.31 13.07
N LEU A 148 -6.73 8.11 12.67
CA LEU A 148 -6.90 6.98 13.58
C LEU A 148 -5.57 6.52 14.19
N LEU A 149 -4.51 6.43 13.39
CA LEU A 149 -3.18 6.08 13.85
C LEU A 149 -2.60 7.14 14.81
N ALA A 150 -2.87 8.41 14.55
CA ALA A 150 -2.39 9.53 15.36
C ALA A 150 -3.24 9.82 16.62
N ASP A 151 -4.39 9.14 16.79
CA ASP A 151 -5.40 9.40 17.82
C ASP A 151 -5.94 10.84 17.75
N VAL A 152 -6.22 11.33 16.54
CA VAL A 152 -6.83 12.64 16.30
C VAL A 152 -8.07 12.52 15.42
N PRO A 153 -9.01 13.48 15.51
CA PRO A 153 -10.17 13.51 14.64
C PRO A 153 -9.78 13.52 13.14
N TYR A 154 -10.64 12.96 12.31
CA TYR A 154 -10.53 13.07 10.86
C TYR A 154 -10.57 14.54 10.43
N LEU A 155 -9.62 14.95 9.58
CA LEU A 155 -9.48 16.36 9.17
C LEU A 155 -10.60 16.85 8.24
N GLY A 156 -11.43 15.93 7.69
CA GLY A 156 -12.40 16.30 6.66
C GLY A 156 -11.74 16.55 5.31
N GLU A 157 -12.36 17.43 4.51
CA GLU A 157 -11.88 17.81 3.17
C GLU A 157 -11.22 19.20 3.16
N ASP A 158 -11.58 20.07 4.11
CA ASP A 158 -11.12 21.46 4.23
C ASP A 158 -9.90 21.56 5.16
N TYR A 159 -8.77 21.00 4.78
CA TYR A 159 -7.52 21.09 5.52
C TYR A 159 -6.46 21.91 4.77
N THR A 160 -5.52 22.45 5.52
CA THR A 160 -4.38 23.20 5.01
C THR A 160 -3.11 22.34 4.98
N ARG A 161 -2.06 22.82 4.30
CA ARG A 161 -0.72 22.18 4.38
C ARG A 161 -0.24 22.04 5.82
N LYS A 162 -0.51 23.06 6.66
CA LYS A 162 -0.13 23.04 8.08
C LYS A 162 -0.82 21.91 8.84
N ASP A 163 -2.10 21.66 8.58
CA ASP A 163 -2.83 20.56 9.21
C ASP A 163 -2.26 19.19 8.82
N ILE A 164 -1.85 19.02 7.55
CA ILE A 164 -1.17 17.81 7.07
C ILE A 164 0.21 17.65 7.73
N GLU A 165 0.99 18.72 7.84
CA GLU A 165 2.30 18.69 8.52
C GLU A 165 2.14 18.34 10.01
N GLU A 166 1.17 18.91 10.70
CA GLU A 166 0.87 18.58 12.09
C GLU A 166 0.45 17.11 12.24
N LEU A 167 -0.38 16.58 11.33
CA LEU A 167 -0.78 15.18 11.33
C LEU A 167 0.42 14.24 11.14
N LEU A 168 1.28 14.53 10.15
CA LEU A 168 2.52 13.77 9.90
C LEU A 168 3.47 13.79 11.10
N LEU A 169 3.62 14.95 11.75
CA LEU A 169 4.44 15.07 12.95
C LEU A 169 3.92 14.22 14.13
N ARG A 170 2.60 14.06 14.26
CA ARG A 170 2.02 13.16 15.27
C ARG A 170 2.32 11.69 15.00
N LEU A 171 2.44 11.28 13.73
CA LEU A 171 2.83 9.92 13.33
C LEU A 171 4.32 9.60 13.62
N LYS A 172 5.13 10.60 13.95
CA LYS A 172 6.52 10.42 14.38
C LYS A 172 6.64 9.47 15.59
N LYS A 173 5.58 9.32 16.38
CA LYS A 173 5.53 8.38 17.52
C LYS A 173 5.80 6.92 17.13
N PHE A 174 5.61 6.54 15.87
CA PHE A 174 5.84 5.18 15.40
C PHE A 174 7.31 4.89 15.01
N HIS A 175 8.15 5.94 14.91
CA HIS A 175 9.56 5.81 14.54
C HIS A 175 9.82 5.15 13.16
N ASN A 176 8.85 5.18 12.27
CA ASN A 176 9.04 4.72 10.89
C ASN A 176 10.14 5.55 10.20
N LYS A 177 10.80 4.99 9.21
CA LYS A 177 11.74 5.76 8.38
C LYS A 177 11.00 6.76 7.50
N HIS A 178 9.85 6.34 6.97
CA HIS A 178 9.03 7.12 6.06
C HIS A 178 7.54 6.97 6.39
N VAL A 179 6.82 8.08 6.30
CA VAL A 179 5.35 8.11 6.28
C VAL A 179 4.92 8.72 4.97
N ILE A 180 4.08 8.03 4.21
CA ILE A 180 3.54 8.51 2.94
C ILE A 180 2.03 8.67 3.11
N LEU A 181 1.59 9.89 3.36
CA LEU A 181 0.18 10.21 3.50
C LEU A 181 -0.45 10.33 2.11
N THR A 182 -1.40 9.44 1.81
CA THR A 182 -2.05 9.35 0.50
C THR A 182 -3.38 10.11 0.46
N GLY A 183 -3.85 10.44 -0.75
CA GLY A 183 -5.13 11.13 -0.94
C GLY A 183 -5.11 12.61 -0.55
N VAL A 184 -3.94 13.24 -0.51
CA VAL A 184 -3.81 14.67 -0.18
C VAL A 184 -4.28 15.52 -1.35
N SER A 185 -5.12 16.53 -1.07
CA SER A 185 -5.65 17.48 -2.06
C SER A 185 -5.76 18.85 -1.42
N PHE A 186 -5.15 19.86 -2.02
CA PHE A 186 -5.23 21.25 -1.52
C PHE A 186 -6.04 22.17 -2.46
N GLU A 187 -6.26 21.73 -3.69
CA GLU A 187 -6.94 22.49 -4.73
C GLU A 187 -7.83 21.55 -5.54
N ALA A 188 -8.95 22.06 -6.00
CA ALA A 188 -9.86 21.29 -6.87
C ALA A 188 -9.11 20.82 -8.13
N GLY A 189 -9.30 19.57 -8.52
CA GLY A 189 -8.67 18.97 -9.70
C GLY A 189 -7.25 18.45 -9.48
N GLN A 190 -6.74 18.48 -8.25
CA GLN A 190 -5.46 17.88 -7.87
C GLN A 190 -5.63 16.89 -6.72
N ILE A 191 -4.86 15.81 -6.76
CA ILE A 191 -4.73 14.81 -5.70
C ILE A 191 -3.30 14.28 -5.70
N GLY A 192 -2.80 13.84 -4.55
CA GLY A 192 -1.46 13.31 -4.50
C GLY A 192 -1.12 12.71 -3.15
N LEU A 193 0.13 12.86 -2.78
CA LEU A 193 0.66 12.35 -1.51
C LEU A 193 1.61 13.37 -0.85
N ALA A 194 1.77 13.25 0.47
CA ALA A 194 2.80 13.91 1.25
C ALA A 194 3.77 12.85 1.80
N HIS A 195 5.04 12.94 1.45
CA HIS A 195 6.08 12.06 1.94
C HIS A 195 6.86 12.74 3.07
N PHE A 196 6.78 12.17 4.25
CA PHE A 196 7.55 12.57 5.42
C PHE A 196 8.73 11.62 5.62
N ASN A 197 9.94 12.09 5.36
CA ASN A 197 11.16 11.38 5.72
C ASN A 197 11.53 11.74 7.16
N GLN A 198 11.34 10.81 8.09
CA GLN A 198 11.55 11.07 9.50
C GLN A 198 13.02 11.19 9.89
N GLN A 199 13.95 10.69 9.09
CA GLN A 199 15.39 10.81 9.34
C GLN A 199 15.90 12.22 9.05
N SER A 200 15.49 12.82 7.92
CA SER A 200 15.83 14.20 7.57
C SER A 200 14.89 15.24 8.19
N GLY A 201 13.68 14.82 8.57
CA GLY A 201 12.60 15.71 8.99
C GLY A 201 11.92 16.45 7.83
N SER A 202 12.25 16.12 6.57
CA SER A 202 11.66 16.78 5.39
C SER A 202 10.28 16.23 5.05
N ILE A 203 9.41 17.14 4.61
CA ILE A 203 8.10 16.80 4.03
C ILE A 203 8.08 17.30 2.59
N THR A 204 7.80 16.41 1.65
CA THR A 204 7.66 16.71 0.23
C THR A 204 6.25 16.35 -0.24
N TYR A 205 5.76 17.06 -1.25
CA TYR A 205 4.43 16.86 -1.81
C TYR A 205 4.54 16.49 -3.28
N HIS A 206 3.88 15.42 -3.68
CA HIS A 206 3.80 14.99 -5.07
C HIS A 206 2.33 15.01 -5.49
N MET A 207 2.00 15.90 -6.41
CA MET A 207 0.61 16.14 -6.84
C MET A 207 0.42 15.68 -8.27
N SER A 208 -0.76 15.16 -8.57
CA SER A 208 -1.20 14.74 -9.88
C SER A 208 -2.63 15.23 -10.14
N LYS A 209 -3.15 15.00 -11.33
CA LYS A 209 -4.50 15.35 -11.71
C LYS A 209 -5.53 14.50 -10.98
N ALA A 210 -6.54 15.12 -10.39
CA ALA A 210 -7.73 14.44 -9.88
C ALA A 210 -8.80 14.35 -10.97
N TYR A 211 -9.45 13.20 -11.07
CA TYR A 211 -10.58 12.96 -11.98
C TYR A 211 -11.86 12.90 -11.17
N PRO A 212 -13.02 13.43 -11.71
CA PRO A 212 -14.28 13.49 -10.98
C PRO A 212 -15.00 12.12 -10.93
N HIS A 213 -14.26 11.08 -10.58
CA HIS A 213 -14.73 9.71 -10.51
C HIS A 213 -14.08 8.99 -9.32
N HIS A 214 -14.80 8.02 -8.76
CA HIS A 214 -14.20 7.11 -7.77
C HIS A 214 -13.61 5.90 -8.50
N PHE A 215 -12.31 5.65 -8.27
CA PHE A 215 -11.58 4.54 -8.87
C PHE A 215 -11.19 3.53 -7.80
N PHE A 216 -11.28 2.25 -8.12
CA PHE A 216 -10.80 1.18 -7.26
C PHE A 216 -9.42 0.70 -7.70
N GLY A 217 -8.51 0.48 -6.75
CA GLY A 217 -7.16 -0.05 -6.99
C GLY A 217 -6.07 1.01 -7.24
N THR A 218 -6.37 2.31 -7.16
CA THR A 218 -5.34 3.37 -7.24
C THR A 218 -4.35 3.29 -6.09
N GLY A 219 -4.84 3.06 -4.87
CA GLY A 219 -4.00 2.86 -3.68
C GLY A 219 -3.09 1.63 -3.85
N ASP A 220 -3.63 0.51 -4.33
CA ASP A 220 -2.85 -0.71 -4.57
C ASP A 220 -1.74 -0.52 -5.61
N LEU A 221 -2.03 0.22 -6.70
CA LEU A 221 -1.00 0.58 -7.70
C LEU A 221 0.09 1.45 -7.08
N LEU A 222 -0.31 2.49 -6.35
CA LEU A 222 0.60 3.42 -5.68
C LEU A 222 1.52 2.68 -4.70
N CYS A 223 0.94 1.88 -3.82
CA CYS A 223 1.68 1.11 -2.82
C CYS A 223 2.61 0.07 -3.46
N ALA A 224 2.19 -0.60 -4.55
CA ALA A 224 3.04 -1.56 -5.25
C ALA A 224 4.28 -0.90 -5.86
N VAL A 225 4.14 0.26 -6.52
CA VAL A 225 5.28 0.98 -7.11
C VAL A 225 6.19 1.56 -6.02
N LEU A 226 5.62 2.21 -4.99
CA LEU A 226 6.38 2.76 -3.87
C LEU A 226 7.12 1.68 -3.08
N GLY A 227 6.45 0.53 -2.84
CA GLY A 227 7.06 -0.63 -2.20
C GLY A 227 8.25 -1.17 -3.00
N ALA A 228 8.10 -1.31 -4.33
CA ALA A 228 9.21 -1.71 -5.20
C ALA A 228 10.40 -0.74 -5.09
N GLY A 229 10.14 0.56 -5.13
CA GLY A 229 11.17 1.59 -4.96
C GLY A 229 11.87 1.48 -3.62
N TYR A 230 11.12 1.31 -2.53
CA TYR A 230 11.66 1.13 -1.19
C TYR A 230 12.58 -0.09 -1.10
N PHE A 231 12.14 -1.28 -1.54
CA PHE A 231 12.94 -2.51 -1.46
C PHE A 231 14.16 -2.49 -2.39
N HIS A 232 14.12 -1.75 -3.48
CA HIS A 232 15.31 -1.44 -4.29
C HIS A 232 16.21 -0.36 -3.66
N GLY A 233 15.77 0.29 -2.58
CA GLY A 233 16.46 1.40 -1.91
C GLY A 233 16.55 2.65 -2.78
N LEU A 234 15.57 2.89 -3.63
CA LEU A 234 15.47 4.10 -4.46
C LEU A 234 14.95 5.29 -3.64
N SER A 235 15.12 6.50 -4.15
CA SER A 235 14.45 7.67 -3.60
C SER A 235 12.94 7.49 -3.68
N LEU A 236 12.25 7.58 -2.54
CA LEU A 236 10.78 7.50 -2.52
C LEU A 236 10.13 8.71 -3.21
N ASP A 237 10.78 9.87 -3.21
CA ASP A 237 10.28 11.03 -3.94
C ASP A 237 10.31 10.79 -5.46
N LYS A 238 11.43 10.31 -6.02
CA LYS A 238 11.50 9.95 -7.44
C LYS A 238 10.56 8.79 -7.78
N THR A 239 10.43 7.81 -6.88
CA THR A 239 9.50 6.70 -7.07
C THR A 239 8.05 7.17 -7.05
N ALA A 240 7.71 8.16 -6.22
CA ALA A 240 6.37 8.77 -6.19
C ALA A 240 6.02 9.46 -7.51
N GLU A 241 6.97 10.15 -8.14
CA GLU A 241 6.78 10.75 -9.46
C GLU A 241 6.46 9.68 -10.52
N VAL A 242 7.21 8.58 -10.54
CA VAL A 242 6.95 7.44 -11.45
C VAL A 242 5.59 6.81 -11.16
N ALA A 243 5.24 6.61 -9.89
CA ALA A 243 3.97 6.02 -9.50
C ALA A 243 2.78 6.88 -9.94
N LEU A 244 2.86 8.20 -9.74
CA LEU A 244 1.78 9.12 -10.12
C LEU A 244 1.65 9.25 -11.64
N ASP A 245 2.74 9.27 -12.41
CA ASP A 245 2.70 9.23 -13.88
C ASP A 245 2.05 7.93 -14.40
N PHE A 246 2.46 6.80 -13.84
CA PHE A 246 1.87 5.49 -14.18
C PHE A 246 0.37 5.43 -13.88
N ILE A 247 -0.05 5.94 -12.71
CA ILE A 247 -1.46 5.99 -12.32
C ILE A 247 -2.24 6.93 -13.24
N ASP A 248 -1.74 8.13 -13.53
CA ASP A 248 -2.43 9.11 -14.39
C ASP A 248 -2.70 8.52 -15.80
N LYS A 249 -1.68 7.95 -16.45
CA LYS A 249 -1.81 7.26 -17.74
C LYS A 249 -2.86 6.14 -17.69
N THR A 250 -2.84 5.38 -16.59
CA THR A 250 -3.79 4.27 -16.38
C THR A 250 -5.22 4.77 -16.22
N LEU A 251 -5.43 5.87 -15.47
CA LEU A 251 -6.74 6.49 -15.30
C LEU A 251 -7.27 7.05 -16.63
N GLN A 252 -6.45 7.73 -17.40
CA GLN A 252 -6.81 8.25 -18.71
C GLN A 252 -7.30 7.13 -19.63
N LEU A 253 -6.54 6.06 -19.78
CA LEU A 253 -6.91 4.92 -20.61
C LEU A 253 -8.21 4.25 -20.13
N THR A 254 -8.36 4.09 -18.80
CA THR A 254 -9.56 3.49 -18.21
C THR A 254 -10.82 4.29 -18.58
N LEU A 255 -10.74 5.63 -18.55
CA LEU A 255 -11.83 6.52 -18.93
C LEU A 255 -12.07 6.52 -20.45
N GLU A 256 -11.02 6.56 -21.28
CA GLU A 256 -11.12 6.51 -22.74
C GLU A 256 -11.82 5.23 -23.21
N LEU A 257 -11.49 4.09 -22.59
CA LEU A 257 -12.13 2.79 -22.88
C LEU A 257 -13.54 2.67 -22.29
N LYS A 258 -14.02 3.66 -21.53
CA LYS A 258 -15.32 3.62 -20.85
C LYS A 258 -15.52 2.35 -20.03
N ARG A 259 -14.44 1.86 -19.42
CA ARG A 259 -14.49 0.65 -18.60
C ARG A 259 -15.38 0.89 -17.38
N ASP A 260 -16.14 -0.13 -16.98
CA ASP A 260 -16.82 -0.10 -15.68
C ASP A 260 -15.75 0.03 -14.58
N LEU A 261 -15.77 1.15 -13.86
CA LEU A 261 -14.76 1.50 -12.86
C LEU A 261 -14.70 0.50 -11.70
N LYS A 262 -15.79 -0.24 -11.44
CA LYS A 262 -15.81 -1.34 -10.46
C LYS A 262 -14.88 -2.50 -10.83
N LEU A 263 -14.56 -2.65 -12.10
CA LEU A 263 -13.64 -3.69 -12.56
C LEU A 263 -12.15 -3.31 -12.39
N GLY A 264 -11.88 -2.14 -11.79
CA GLY A 264 -10.53 -1.63 -11.59
C GLY A 264 -9.89 -1.07 -12.86
N LEU A 265 -8.61 -0.75 -12.79
CA LEU A 265 -7.90 0.09 -13.75
C LEU A 265 -7.27 -0.71 -14.90
N CYS A 266 -7.11 -0.06 -16.07
CA CYS A 266 -6.46 -0.64 -17.26
C CYS A 266 -4.95 -0.35 -17.25
N TYR A 267 -4.20 -0.96 -16.35
CA TYR A 267 -2.78 -0.69 -16.16
C TYR A 267 -1.86 -1.60 -17.00
N GLU A 268 -2.32 -2.73 -17.51
CA GLU A 268 -1.49 -3.72 -18.19
C GLU A 268 -0.71 -3.16 -19.39
N PRO A 269 -1.28 -2.28 -20.25
CA PRO A 269 -0.55 -1.70 -21.37
C PRO A 269 0.67 -0.85 -20.94
N TYR A 270 0.67 -0.33 -19.71
CA TYR A 270 1.73 0.54 -19.19
C TYR A 270 2.76 -0.17 -18.30
N LEU A 271 2.63 -1.49 -18.08
CA LEU A 271 3.58 -2.23 -17.25
C LEU A 271 5.00 -2.23 -17.85
N LEU A 272 5.14 -2.24 -19.17
CA LEU A 272 6.45 -2.14 -19.79
C LEU A 272 7.09 -0.76 -19.56
N ASP A 273 6.33 0.31 -19.70
CA ASP A 273 6.81 1.68 -19.45
C ASP A 273 7.22 1.85 -17.99
N LEU A 274 6.42 1.33 -17.06
CA LEU A 274 6.76 1.30 -15.63
C LEU A 274 8.08 0.56 -15.40
N ALA A 275 8.26 -0.62 -16.00
CA ALA A 275 9.47 -1.40 -15.86
C ALA A 275 10.72 -0.64 -16.35
N ILE A 276 10.59 0.09 -17.46
CA ILE A 276 11.67 0.92 -18.02
C ILE A 276 11.99 2.09 -17.09
N GLN A 277 10.98 2.82 -16.59
CA GLN A 277 11.19 3.95 -15.68
C GLN A 277 11.85 3.50 -14.36
N MET A 278 11.37 2.39 -13.77
CA MET A 278 11.96 1.83 -12.55
C MET A 278 13.40 1.35 -12.76
N LYS A 279 13.71 0.82 -13.93
CA LYS A 279 15.08 0.44 -14.30
C LYS A 279 15.99 1.68 -14.40
N HIS A 280 15.56 2.76 -15.03
CA HIS A 280 16.32 4.01 -15.12
C HIS A 280 16.62 4.58 -13.72
N LEU A 281 15.64 4.59 -12.80
CA LEU A 281 15.87 5.02 -11.42
C LEU A 281 16.93 4.17 -10.69
N LYS A 282 17.03 2.87 -11.01
CA LYS A 282 18.07 2.00 -10.45
C LYS A 282 19.46 2.34 -11.02
N GLU A 283 19.55 2.61 -12.33
CA GLU A 283 20.79 2.99 -12.99
C GLU A 283 21.31 4.37 -12.53
N GLU A 284 20.43 5.33 -12.21
CA GLU A 284 20.83 6.63 -11.65
C GLU A 284 21.36 6.55 -10.22
N LYS A 285 21.08 5.47 -9.50
CA LYS A 285 21.52 5.25 -8.11
C LYS A 285 22.94 4.66 -8.04
N GLU A 286 23.33 3.86 -9.04
CA GLU A 286 24.65 3.21 -9.14
C GLU A 286 25.74 4.22 -9.54
#